data_5a4165d293c74c5931a004725eec33c7
#
_entry.id   5a4165d293c74c5931a004725eec33c7
#
_cell.length_a   1.000
_cell.length_b   1.000
_cell.length_c   1.000
_cell.angle_alpha   90.00
_cell.angle_beta   90.00
_cell.angle_gamma   90.00
#
_symmetry.space_group_name_H-M   'P 1'
#
loop_
_entity.id
_entity.type
_entity.pdbx_description
1 polymer ?
#
loop_
_entity_poly.entity_id
_entity_poly.type
_entity_poly.pdbx_seq_one_letter_code
_entity_poly.pdbx_strand_id
1 'polypeptide(L)'
;MKKLYVIPNVDDIGASQALATEYGAAFEYNDFYFPAVLDNKETVEKLIAFYKALDRDRSEDTLHGVFLDVTVHSADPYIREISDRRIRQSLSIARELGVCAVIFHTNTIPNFRNESYVKGWIEANEHYWRAIAEEFSDLEIYMENMFDEEPQTLAALAERMSDVGNFGICFDYAHSNVFGDGGREWFELFAPYIKHTHINDNDKISDLHGTIGEGSIDFALFDREMRALGREVSVLIEMKDCAAQRRSIEYLKEHGIYPFN
;
A
#
# COMPACT_ATOMS: atom_id res chain seq x y z
N MET A 1 -9.26 -13.06 1.47
CA MET A 1 -8.34 -12.07 2.02
C MET A 1 -8.93 -11.49 3.29
N LYS A 2 -8.12 -11.20 4.30
CA LYS A 2 -8.56 -10.52 5.52
C LYS A 2 -9.08 -9.13 5.21
N LYS A 3 -10.01 -8.62 6.04
CA LYS A 3 -10.52 -7.25 5.85
C LYS A 3 -9.64 -6.19 6.50
N LEU A 4 -9.00 -6.53 7.62
CA LEU A 4 -8.19 -5.61 8.41
C LEU A 4 -6.73 -6.03 8.39
N TYR A 5 -5.86 -5.05 8.26
CA TYR A 5 -4.41 -5.20 8.31
C TYR A 5 -3.80 -4.23 9.31
N VAL A 6 -2.68 -4.63 9.89
CA VAL A 6 -1.85 -3.81 10.79
C VAL A 6 -0.38 -4.00 10.45
N ILE A 7 0.42 -2.97 10.66
CA ILE A 7 1.89 -3.06 10.53
C ILE A 7 2.43 -3.70 11.80
N PRO A 8 3.14 -4.84 11.74
CA PRO A 8 3.79 -5.42 12.91
C PRO A 8 4.97 -4.55 13.37
N ASN A 9 5.11 -4.40 14.68
CA ASN A 9 6.27 -3.76 15.27
C ASN A 9 7.27 -4.84 15.73
N VAL A 10 8.44 -4.89 15.10
CA VAL A 10 9.50 -5.89 15.43
C VAL A 10 9.93 -5.78 16.89
N ASP A 11 10.01 -4.56 17.43
CA ASP A 11 10.44 -4.32 18.81
C ASP A 11 9.36 -4.72 19.84
N ASP A 12 8.09 -4.82 19.40
CA ASP A 12 6.96 -5.27 20.23
C ASP A 12 6.05 -6.24 19.45
N ILE A 13 6.65 -7.30 18.95
CA ILE A 13 5.92 -8.28 18.12
C ILE A 13 4.83 -9.00 18.91
N GLY A 14 4.99 -9.15 20.21
CA GLY A 14 3.98 -9.75 21.09
C GLY A 14 2.70 -8.94 21.12
N ALA A 15 2.78 -7.61 21.23
CA ALA A 15 1.61 -6.73 21.16
C ALA A 15 0.98 -6.74 19.77
N SER A 16 1.79 -6.78 18.69
CA SER A 16 1.30 -6.87 17.31
C SER A 16 0.52 -8.16 17.07
N GLN A 17 1.03 -9.30 17.52
CA GLN A 17 0.33 -10.59 17.41
C GLN A 17 -0.97 -10.62 18.23
N ALA A 18 -0.95 -10.07 19.46
CA ALA A 18 -2.14 -9.97 20.29
C ALA A 18 -3.23 -9.11 19.61
N LEU A 19 -2.83 -7.95 19.08
CA LEU A 19 -3.73 -7.06 18.34
C LEU A 19 -4.33 -7.75 17.11
N ALA A 20 -3.47 -8.36 16.29
CA ALA A 20 -3.93 -9.07 15.10
C ALA A 20 -4.88 -10.23 15.43
N THR A 21 -4.60 -10.96 16.51
CA THR A 21 -5.48 -12.07 16.96
C THR A 21 -6.83 -11.55 17.44
N GLU A 22 -6.84 -10.48 18.24
CA GLU A 22 -8.05 -9.89 18.81
C GLU A 22 -9.02 -9.39 17.73
N TYR A 23 -8.48 -8.75 16.68
CA TYR A 23 -9.29 -8.15 15.62
C TYR A 23 -9.35 -8.99 14.34
N GLY A 24 -8.73 -10.16 14.32
CA GLY A 24 -8.67 -11.02 13.13
C GLY A 24 -7.89 -10.39 11.98
N ALA A 25 -6.91 -9.53 12.28
CA ALA A 25 -6.13 -8.80 11.28
C ALA A 25 -5.00 -9.63 10.67
N ALA A 26 -4.67 -9.34 9.41
CA ALA A 26 -3.45 -9.76 8.76
C ALA A 26 -2.31 -8.76 9.05
N PHE A 27 -1.09 -9.10 8.66
CA PHE A 27 0.04 -8.19 8.71
C PHE A 27 0.37 -7.61 7.35
N GLU A 28 0.81 -6.37 7.33
CA GLU A 28 1.59 -5.81 6.26
C GLU A 28 2.99 -5.50 6.76
N TYR A 29 3.99 -6.14 6.16
CA TYR A 29 5.37 -6.05 6.62
C TYR A 29 6.07 -4.82 6.02
N ASN A 30 6.56 -3.89 6.88
CA ASN A 30 7.16 -2.61 6.49
C ASN A 30 8.64 -2.48 6.86
N ASP A 31 9.39 -3.57 6.96
CA ASP A 31 10.80 -3.52 7.39
C ASP A 31 11.79 -3.73 6.24
N PHE A 32 11.30 -3.92 4.99
CA PHE A 32 12.11 -4.32 3.83
C PHE A 32 12.21 -3.26 2.73
N TYR A 33 11.97 -1.99 3.02
CA TYR A 33 11.97 -0.94 1.99
C TYR A 33 13.24 -0.09 1.97
N PHE A 34 13.99 -0.02 3.07
CA PHE A 34 15.22 0.79 3.11
C PHE A 34 16.39 0.13 2.39
N PRO A 35 17.13 0.86 1.53
CA PRO A 35 18.32 0.34 0.87
C PRO A 35 19.36 -0.21 1.84
N ALA A 36 19.54 0.41 3.02
CA ALA A 36 20.46 -0.07 4.05
C ALA A 36 20.10 -1.45 4.59
N VAL A 37 18.82 -1.81 4.63
CA VAL A 37 18.35 -3.16 4.98
C VAL A 37 18.55 -4.09 3.78
N LEU A 38 18.08 -3.70 2.60
CA LEU A 38 18.10 -4.52 1.39
C LEU A 38 19.51 -4.87 0.89
N ASP A 39 20.50 -4.00 1.13
CA ASP A 39 21.90 -4.26 0.76
C ASP A 39 22.63 -5.13 1.79
N ASN A 40 22.04 -5.36 2.95
CA ASN A 40 22.59 -6.25 3.97
C ASN A 40 21.84 -7.58 3.98
N LYS A 41 22.40 -8.54 3.21
CA LYS A 41 21.80 -9.87 3.07
C LYS A 41 21.54 -10.56 4.41
N GLU A 42 22.46 -10.46 5.37
CA GLU A 42 22.31 -11.06 6.70
C GLU A 42 21.12 -10.46 7.47
N THR A 43 20.93 -9.14 7.36
CA THR A 43 19.77 -8.46 7.98
C THR A 43 18.47 -8.92 7.36
N VAL A 44 18.38 -9.01 6.03
CA VAL A 44 17.20 -9.50 5.34
C VAL A 44 16.88 -10.94 5.74
N GLU A 45 17.87 -11.83 5.73
CA GLU A 45 17.70 -13.24 6.12
C GLU A 45 17.23 -13.37 7.59
N LYS A 46 17.77 -12.56 8.50
CA LYS A 46 17.35 -12.53 9.91
C LYS A 46 15.90 -12.07 10.08
N LEU A 47 15.50 -11.01 9.39
CA LEU A 47 14.13 -10.51 9.44
C LEU A 47 13.14 -11.52 8.87
N ILE A 48 13.46 -12.14 7.75
CA ILE A 48 12.63 -13.20 7.15
C ILE A 48 12.50 -14.38 8.11
N ALA A 49 13.61 -14.85 8.67
CA ALA A 49 13.60 -15.96 9.63
C ALA A 49 12.79 -15.61 10.88
N PHE A 50 12.92 -14.37 11.38
CA PHE A 50 12.15 -13.87 12.51
C PHE A 50 10.65 -13.93 12.24
N TYR A 51 10.18 -13.37 11.12
CA TYR A 51 8.76 -13.40 10.77
C TYR A 51 8.25 -14.81 10.47
N LYS A 52 9.06 -15.67 9.84
CA LYS A 52 8.69 -17.07 9.59
C LYS A 52 8.58 -17.92 10.86
N ALA A 53 9.27 -17.53 11.94
CA ALA A 53 9.19 -18.21 13.23
C ALA A 53 7.91 -17.86 14.03
N LEU A 54 7.16 -16.84 13.63
CA LEU A 54 5.89 -16.52 14.28
C LEU A 54 4.84 -17.59 13.96
N ASP A 55 4.11 -18.01 14.99
CA ASP A 55 3.00 -18.97 14.85
C ASP A 55 1.75 -18.25 14.26
N ARG A 56 1.76 -18.06 12.93
CA ARG A 56 0.65 -17.45 12.19
C ARG A 56 0.65 -17.88 10.71
N ASP A 57 -0.53 -17.91 10.13
CA ASP A 57 -0.69 -18.02 8.69
C ASP A 57 -0.36 -16.66 8.03
N ARG A 58 0.54 -16.69 7.05
CA ARG A 58 0.98 -15.52 6.27
C ARG A 58 0.38 -15.45 4.87
N SER A 59 -0.38 -16.46 4.48
CA SER A 59 -0.92 -16.57 3.12
C SER A 59 -1.88 -15.43 2.74
N GLU A 60 -2.35 -14.67 3.74
CA GLU A 60 -3.16 -13.47 3.53
C GLU A 60 -2.42 -12.18 3.93
N ASP A 61 -1.18 -12.27 4.42
CA ASP A 61 -0.36 -11.08 4.75
C ASP A 61 0.13 -10.39 3.46
N THR A 62 0.54 -9.14 3.59
CA THR A 62 1.11 -8.33 2.50
C THR A 62 2.49 -7.81 2.87
N LEU A 63 3.21 -7.29 1.88
CA LEU A 63 4.50 -6.65 2.05
C LEU A 63 4.44 -5.24 1.44
N HIS A 64 4.81 -4.22 2.21
CA HIS A 64 5.13 -2.92 1.63
C HIS A 64 6.50 -3.00 0.96
N GLY A 65 6.53 -2.85 -0.36
CA GLY A 65 7.75 -2.89 -1.15
C GLY A 65 8.58 -1.62 -1.02
N VAL A 66 9.62 -1.54 -1.81
CA VAL A 66 10.40 -0.30 -1.96
C VAL A 66 9.52 0.80 -2.54
N PHE A 67 9.64 2.02 -2.03
CA PHE A 67 8.78 3.12 -2.46
C PHE A 67 9.53 4.39 -2.83
N LEU A 68 10.55 4.82 -2.07
CA LEU A 68 11.32 6.02 -2.40
C LEU A 68 12.34 5.74 -3.51
N ASP A 69 12.53 6.72 -4.40
CA ASP A 69 13.55 6.72 -5.47
C ASP A 69 13.42 5.56 -6.49
N VAL A 70 12.26 4.92 -6.56
CA VAL A 70 11.99 3.81 -7.49
C VAL A 70 11.22 4.34 -8.69
N THR A 71 11.92 4.57 -9.81
CA THR A 71 11.39 5.31 -10.96
C THR A 71 11.56 4.49 -12.24
N VAL A 72 10.65 3.55 -12.50
CA VAL A 72 10.68 2.67 -13.69
C VAL A 72 10.44 3.42 -15.00
N HIS A 73 9.83 4.60 -14.93
CA HIS A 73 9.56 5.51 -16.05
C HIS A 73 10.69 6.53 -16.31
N SER A 74 11.82 6.43 -15.60
CA SER A 74 12.96 7.34 -15.81
C SER A 74 13.49 7.25 -17.24
N ALA A 75 13.89 8.40 -17.80
CA ALA A 75 14.62 8.44 -19.06
C ALA A 75 16.04 7.84 -18.95
N ASP A 76 16.62 7.89 -17.73
CA ASP A 76 17.94 7.36 -17.45
C ASP A 76 17.90 5.83 -17.26
N PRO A 77 18.64 5.05 -18.08
CA PRO A 77 18.64 3.59 -17.98
C PRO A 77 19.22 3.07 -16.65
N TYR A 78 20.18 3.79 -16.04
CA TYR A 78 20.74 3.38 -14.75
C TYR A 78 19.72 3.50 -13.61
N ILE A 79 18.90 4.55 -13.63
CA ILE A 79 17.82 4.70 -12.67
C ILE A 79 16.78 3.57 -12.85
N ARG A 80 16.42 3.23 -14.08
CA ARG A 80 15.51 2.09 -14.33
C ARG A 80 16.09 0.77 -13.86
N GLU A 81 17.38 0.52 -14.10
CA GLU A 81 18.07 -0.71 -13.68
C GLU A 81 18.05 -0.88 -12.15
N ILE A 82 18.36 0.20 -11.41
CA ILE A 82 18.31 0.17 -9.95
C ILE A 82 16.87 -0.01 -9.44
N SER A 83 15.91 0.67 -10.06
CA SER A 83 14.49 0.53 -9.72
C SER A 83 14.00 -0.91 -9.91
N ASP A 84 14.27 -1.52 -11.06
CA ASP A 84 13.94 -2.91 -11.34
C ASP A 84 14.57 -3.87 -10.33
N ARG A 85 15.86 -3.68 -10.03
CA ARG A 85 16.56 -4.50 -9.02
C ARG A 85 15.87 -4.42 -7.65
N ARG A 86 15.50 -3.22 -7.20
CA ARG A 86 14.83 -3.02 -5.91
C ARG A 86 13.44 -3.63 -5.85
N ILE A 87 12.65 -3.45 -6.90
CA ILE A 87 11.32 -4.04 -7.02
C ILE A 87 11.43 -5.58 -6.95
N ARG A 88 12.34 -6.18 -7.71
CA ARG A 88 12.56 -7.63 -7.69
C ARG A 88 13.05 -8.16 -6.36
N GLN A 89 13.84 -7.38 -5.61
CA GLN A 89 14.20 -7.72 -4.23
C GLN A 89 12.95 -7.81 -3.34
N SER A 90 12.04 -6.82 -3.40
CA SER A 90 10.79 -6.85 -2.63
C SER A 90 9.93 -8.05 -2.99
N LEU A 91 9.75 -8.32 -4.28
CA LEU A 91 8.96 -9.47 -4.76
C LEU A 91 9.58 -10.81 -4.35
N SER A 92 10.90 -10.92 -4.37
CA SER A 92 11.61 -12.14 -3.91
C SER A 92 11.45 -12.35 -2.40
N ILE A 93 11.51 -11.28 -1.61
CA ILE A 93 11.26 -11.31 -0.16
C ILE A 93 9.81 -11.72 0.12
N ALA A 94 8.85 -11.17 -0.63
CA ALA A 94 7.43 -11.52 -0.51
C ALA A 94 7.20 -13.03 -0.74
N ARG A 95 7.77 -13.59 -1.80
CA ARG A 95 7.72 -15.05 -2.05
C ARG A 95 8.34 -15.85 -0.91
N GLU A 96 9.48 -15.40 -0.39
CA GLU A 96 10.16 -16.10 0.69
C GLU A 96 9.38 -16.04 2.01
N LEU A 97 8.74 -14.92 2.31
CA LEU A 97 7.82 -14.76 3.45
C LEU A 97 6.53 -15.57 3.28
N GLY A 98 6.11 -15.82 2.04
CA GLY A 98 4.86 -16.50 1.71
C GLY A 98 3.64 -15.59 1.85
N VAL A 99 3.78 -14.30 1.55
CA VAL A 99 2.69 -13.31 1.54
C VAL A 99 1.96 -13.29 0.20
N CYS A 100 0.75 -12.74 0.15
CA CYS A 100 -0.07 -12.77 -1.05
C CYS A 100 0.09 -11.55 -1.97
N ALA A 101 0.53 -10.41 -1.45
CA ALA A 101 0.60 -9.18 -2.23
C ALA A 101 1.80 -8.30 -1.85
N VAL A 102 2.21 -7.43 -2.78
CA VAL A 102 3.22 -6.39 -2.56
C VAL A 102 2.68 -5.06 -3.02
N ILE A 103 2.86 -4.03 -2.18
CA ILE A 103 2.46 -2.65 -2.45
C ILE A 103 3.66 -1.86 -2.95
N PHE A 104 3.48 -1.08 -4.03
CA PHE A 104 4.48 -0.17 -4.59
C PHE A 104 3.84 1.18 -4.87
N HIS A 105 4.63 2.26 -4.86
CA HIS A 105 4.14 3.62 -5.08
C HIS A 105 4.26 4.08 -6.54
N THR A 106 3.40 5.02 -6.92
CA THR A 106 3.40 5.65 -8.26
C THR A 106 4.68 6.41 -8.56
N ASN A 107 5.29 7.05 -7.55
CA ASN A 107 6.45 7.93 -7.70
C ASN A 107 6.28 8.96 -8.84
N THR A 108 5.09 9.52 -8.97
CA THR A 108 4.83 10.68 -9.84
C THR A 108 5.59 11.91 -9.34
N ILE A 109 5.95 12.81 -10.24
CA ILE A 109 6.60 14.06 -9.85
C ILE A 109 5.49 15.10 -9.57
N PRO A 110 5.38 15.57 -8.32
CA PRO A 110 4.37 16.57 -7.96
C PRO A 110 4.44 17.82 -8.84
N ASN A 111 3.30 18.39 -9.17
CA ASN A 111 3.16 19.58 -10.03
C ASN A 111 3.71 19.43 -11.47
N PHE A 112 4.11 18.25 -11.90
CA PHE A 112 4.63 18.02 -13.25
C PHE A 112 3.55 17.36 -14.14
N ARG A 113 2.56 18.17 -14.57
CA ARG A 113 1.33 17.72 -15.21
C ARG A 113 1.30 17.92 -16.73
N ASN A 114 2.43 18.06 -17.42
CA ASN A 114 2.37 18.18 -18.87
C ASN A 114 1.96 16.86 -19.53
N GLU A 115 1.15 16.97 -20.58
CA GLU A 115 0.55 15.82 -21.26
C GLU A 115 1.57 14.78 -21.71
N SER A 116 2.75 15.21 -22.19
CA SER A 116 3.78 14.28 -22.67
C SER A 116 4.42 13.48 -21.52
N TYR A 117 4.58 14.10 -20.35
CA TYR A 117 5.06 13.41 -19.16
C TYR A 117 4.05 12.37 -18.67
N VAL A 118 2.80 12.78 -18.48
CA VAL A 118 1.72 11.90 -18.00
C VAL A 118 1.57 10.69 -18.93
N LYS A 119 1.52 10.94 -20.24
CA LYS A 119 1.45 9.86 -21.23
C LYS A 119 2.66 8.94 -21.17
N GLY A 120 3.87 9.48 -21.11
CA GLY A 120 5.11 8.71 -21.01
C GLY A 120 5.18 7.91 -19.71
N TRP A 121 4.71 8.48 -18.59
CA TRP A 121 4.62 7.80 -17.31
C TRP A 121 3.70 6.58 -17.39
N ILE A 122 2.48 6.75 -17.94
CA ILE A 122 1.50 5.67 -18.08
C ILE A 122 2.06 4.55 -18.99
N GLU A 123 2.60 4.89 -20.16
CA GLU A 123 3.13 3.91 -21.10
C GLU A 123 4.31 3.11 -20.54
N ALA A 124 5.23 3.77 -19.84
CA ALA A 124 6.38 3.12 -19.23
C ALA A 124 5.97 2.20 -18.07
N ASN A 125 5.06 2.65 -17.19
CA ASN A 125 4.56 1.86 -16.08
C ASN A 125 3.72 0.67 -16.58
N GLU A 126 2.83 0.85 -17.54
CA GLU A 126 2.06 -0.25 -18.15
C GLU A 126 3.00 -1.33 -18.70
N HIS A 127 3.98 -0.95 -19.50
CA HIS A 127 4.94 -1.90 -20.07
C HIS A 127 5.71 -2.67 -19.00
N TYR A 128 6.22 -1.95 -17.99
CA TYR A 128 7.00 -2.52 -16.91
C TYR A 128 6.18 -3.46 -16.02
N TRP A 129 5.03 -2.97 -15.51
CA TRP A 129 4.23 -3.73 -14.56
C TRP A 129 3.52 -4.93 -15.19
N ARG A 130 3.21 -4.92 -16.49
CA ARG A 130 2.74 -6.13 -17.21
C ARG A 130 3.79 -7.23 -17.16
N ALA A 131 5.04 -6.91 -17.47
CA ALA A 131 6.11 -7.90 -17.43
C ALA A 131 6.37 -8.44 -16.03
N ILE A 132 6.33 -7.57 -15.01
CA ILE A 132 6.48 -7.98 -13.61
C ILE A 132 5.29 -8.84 -13.15
N ALA A 133 4.06 -8.47 -13.48
CA ALA A 133 2.87 -9.24 -13.12
C ALA A 133 2.84 -10.63 -13.77
N GLU A 134 3.33 -10.77 -14.99
CA GLU A 134 3.47 -12.06 -15.66
C GLU A 134 4.53 -12.95 -14.97
N GLU A 135 5.71 -12.38 -14.66
CA GLU A 135 6.82 -13.11 -14.02
C GLU A 135 6.49 -13.52 -12.57
N PHE A 136 5.75 -12.66 -11.86
CA PHE A 136 5.35 -12.87 -10.47
C PHE A 136 3.84 -13.16 -10.37
N SER A 137 3.33 -14.02 -11.24
CA SER A 137 1.91 -14.36 -11.34
C SER A 137 1.31 -15.02 -10.09
N ASP A 138 2.13 -15.42 -9.15
CA ASP A 138 1.78 -15.95 -7.83
C ASP A 138 1.60 -14.87 -6.75
N LEU A 139 1.90 -13.61 -7.06
CA LEU A 139 1.74 -12.46 -6.18
C LEU A 139 0.76 -11.45 -6.78
N GLU A 140 -0.06 -10.86 -5.92
CA GLU A 140 -0.79 -9.64 -6.27
C GLU A 140 0.16 -8.43 -6.19
N ILE A 141 -0.01 -7.46 -7.08
CA ILE A 141 0.77 -6.22 -7.14
C ILE A 141 -0.19 -5.05 -7.03
N TYR A 142 -0.01 -4.23 -6.01
CA TYR A 142 -0.87 -3.07 -5.80
C TYR A 142 -0.07 -1.78 -5.95
N MET A 143 -0.58 -0.88 -6.79
CA MET A 143 0.02 0.44 -7.00
C MET A 143 -0.69 1.46 -6.11
N GLU A 144 0.09 2.10 -5.26
CA GLU A 144 -0.38 3.07 -4.28
C GLU A 144 -0.14 4.50 -4.75
N ASN A 145 -1.16 5.36 -4.59
CA ASN A 145 -1.00 6.80 -4.75
C ASN A 145 -0.17 7.37 -3.60
N MET A 146 0.89 8.12 -3.93
CA MET A 146 1.77 8.77 -2.94
C MET A 146 1.68 10.30 -3.07
N PHE A 147 2.49 10.87 -3.96
CA PHE A 147 2.53 12.31 -4.20
C PHE A 147 1.53 12.76 -5.30
N ASP A 148 0.57 11.91 -5.60
CA ASP A 148 -0.43 12.17 -6.63
C ASP A 148 -1.38 13.26 -6.15
N GLU A 149 -1.46 14.35 -6.88
CA GLU A 149 -2.32 15.50 -6.56
C GLU A 149 -3.74 15.30 -7.10
N GLU A 150 -3.91 14.33 -8.01
CA GLU A 150 -5.16 13.98 -8.67
C GLU A 150 -5.17 12.49 -9.06
N PRO A 151 -6.35 11.82 -9.10
CA PRO A 151 -6.43 10.38 -9.32
C PRO A 151 -6.24 9.94 -10.78
N GLN A 152 -6.33 10.85 -11.76
CA GLN A 152 -6.46 10.53 -13.18
C GLN A 152 -5.30 9.70 -13.72
N THR A 153 -4.06 10.00 -13.31
CA THR A 153 -2.86 9.31 -13.85
C THR A 153 -2.83 7.84 -13.42
N LEU A 154 -3.05 7.56 -12.14
CA LEU A 154 -3.08 6.19 -11.64
C LEU A 154 -4.32 5.44 -12.13
N ALA A 155 -5.48 6.09 -12.19
CA ALA A 155 -6.69 5.50 -12.74
C ALA A 155 -6.51 5.08 -14.21
N ALA A 156 -5.85 5.91 -15.03
CA ALA A 156 -5.56 5.59 -16.43
C ALA A 156 -4.58 4.41 -16.57
N LEU A 157 -3.60 4.28 -15.68
CA LEU A 157 -2.75 3.10 -15.62
C LEU A 157 -3.56 1.86 -15.26
N ALA A 158 -4.39 1.93 -14.21
CA ALA A 158 -5.20 0.81 -13.76
C ALA A 158 -6.22 0.35 -14.81
N GLU A 159 -6.80 1.28 -15.57
CA GLU A 159 -7.67 0.98 -16.71
C GLU A 159 -6.92 0.17 -17.77
N ARG A 160 -5.71 0.59 -18.16
CA ARG A 160 -4.88 -0.13 -19.12
C ARG A 160 -4.42 -1.50 -18.63
N MET A 161 -4.31 -1.67 -17.31
CA MET A 161 -3.92 -2.92 -16.66
C MET A 161 -5.12 -3.80 -16.28
N SER A 162 -6.35 -3.42 -16.63
CA SER A 162 -7.58 -4.08 -16.16
C SER A 162 -7.73 -5.55 -16.62
N ASP A 163 -7.01 -5.97 -17.64
CA ASP A 163 -6.90 -7.36 -18.10
C ASP A 163 -5.84 -8.19 -17.36
N VAL A 164 -5.02 -7.55 -16.49
CA VAL A 164 -3.99 -8.20 -15.68
C VAL A 164 -4.58 -8.55 -14.32
N GLY A 165 -4.93 -9.82 -14.10
CA GLY A 165 -5.71 -10.27 -12.96
C GLY A 165 -5.06 -10.04 -11.59
N ASN A 166 -3.73 -10.04 -11.53
CA ASN A 166 -2.94 -9.85 -10.30
C ASN A 166 -2.38 -8.42 -10.16
N PHE A 167 -2.99 -7.43 -10.82
CA PHE A 167 -2.66 -6.02 -10.63
C PHE A 167 -3.88 -5.25 -10.10
N GLY A 168 -3.67 -4.22 -9.27
CA GLY A 168 -4.72 -3.37 -8.74
C GLY A 168 -4.20 -2.12 -8.08
N ILE A 169 -5.10 -1.33 -7.50
CA ILE A 169 -4.79 -0.14 -6.74
C ILE A 169 -4.80 -0.46 -5.25
N CYS A 170 -3.75 -0.04 -4.55
CA CYS A 170 -3.81 0.29 -3.14
C CYS A 170 -4.19 1.77 -3.04
N PHE A 171 -5.37 2.06 -2.52
CA PHE A 171 -5.80 3.43 -2.34
C PHE A 171 -5.39 3.92 -0.95
N ASP A 172 -4.35 4.74 -0.87
CA ASP A 172 -4.05 5.48 0.34
C ASP A 172 -4.92 6.75 0.40
N TYR A 173 -5.89 6.66 1.31
CA TYR A 173 -6.84 7.76 1.52
C TYR A 173 -6.19 8.94 2.27
N ALA A 174 -5.21 8.67 3.13
CA ALA A 174 -4.50 9.71 3.85
C ALA A 174 -3.60 10.53 2.91
N HIS A 175 -2.86 9.86 1.99
CA HIS A 175 -2.08 10.55 0.95
C HIS A 175 -2.95 11.43 0.06
N SER A 176 -4.14 10.95 -0.36
CA SER A 176 -5.05 11.76 -1.17
C SER A 176 -5.51 13.03 -0.47
N ASN A 177 -5.52 13.05 0.87
CA ASN A 177 -5.87 14.22 1.68
C ASN A 177 -4.70 15.19 1.90
N VAL A 178 -3.45 14.69 1.86
CA VAL A 178 -2.24 15.52 2.04
C VAL A 178 -1.79 16.12 0.71
N PHE A 179 -1.75 15.31 -0.34
CA PHE A 179 -1.17 15.70 -1.64
C PHE A 179 -2.24 16.14 -2.63
N GLY A 180 -3.48 15.64 -2.49
CA GLY A 180 -4.64 16.00 -3.29
C GLY A 180 -5.73 16.71 -2.47
N ASP A 181 -6.97 16.50 -2.85
CA ASP A 181 -8.14 17.06 -2.17
C ASP A 181 -8.91 16.06 -1.29
N GLY A 182 -8.52 14.77 -1.35
CA GLY A 182 -9.19 13.67 -0.63
C GLY A 182 -10.68 13.52 -0.99
N GLY A 183 -11.08 14.07 -2.13
CA GLY A 183 -12.47 14.17 -2.54
C GLY A 183 -13.05 12.87 -3.11
N ARG A 184 -14.34 12.94 -3.43
CA ARG A 184 -15.10 11.81 -3.96
C ARG A 184 -14.58 11.30 -5.31
N GLU A 185 -13.96 12.15 -6.13
CA GLU A 185 -13.42 11.77 -7.43
C GLU A 185 -12.39 10.64 -7.35
N TRP A 186 -11.58 10.60 -6.27
CA TRP A 186 -10.64 9.52 -6.02
C TRP A 186 -11.34 8.16 -5.94
N PHE A 187 -12.42 8.08 -5.18
CA PHE A 187 -13.20 6.86 -5.07
C PHE A 187 -13.87 6.50 -6.39
N GLU A 188 -14.47 7.46 -7.09
CA GLU A 188 -15.18 7.22 -8.36
C GLU A 188 -14.25 6.63 -9.43
N LEU A 189 -13.03 7.20 -9.57
CA LEU A 189 -12.07 6.75 -10.56
C LEU A 189 -11.35 5.46 -10.17
N PHE A 190 -11.09 5.25 -8.88
CA PHE A 190 -10.40 4.05 -8.40
C PHE A 190 -11.34 2.87 -8.14
N ALA A 191 -12.64 3.09 -7.97
CA ALA A 191 -13.61 2.07 -7.57
C ALA A 191 -13.49 0.71 -8.30
N PRO A 192 -13.29 0.65 -9.64
CA PRO A 192 -13.17 -0.63 -10.33
C PRO A 192 -11.89 -1.41 -9.98
N TYR A 193 -10.85 -0.72 -9.50
CA TYR A 193 -9.48 -1.22 -9.43
C TYR A 193 -8.93 -1.36 -8.01
N ILE A 194 -9.60 -0.78 -7.00
CA ILE A 194 -9.15 -0.86 -5.59
C ILE A 194 -9.15 -2.32 -5.13
N LYS A 195 -8.00 -2.81 -4.70
CA LYS A 195 -7.82 -4.13 -4.08
C LYS A 195 -7.53 -4.02 -2.59
N HIS A 196 -6.87 -2.95 -2.19
CA HIS A 196 -6.40 -2.65 -0.85
C HIS A 196 -6.51 -1.16 -0.56
N THR A 197 -6.56 -0.77 0.72
CA THR A 197 -6.54 0.63 1.13
C THR A 197 -5.61 0.82 2.32
N HIS A 198 -4.89 1.93 2.34
CA HIS A 198 -4.18 2.43 3.50
C HIS A 198 -4.94 3.59 4.12
N ILE A 199 -5.06 3.58 5.44
CA ILE A 199 -5.66 4.66 6.20
C ILE A 199 -4.87 4.98 7.46
N ASN A 200 -4.70 6.25 7.70
CA ASN A 200 -4.24 6.87 8.93
C ASN A 200 -4.91 8.25 9.03
N ASP A 201 -4.65 9.01 10.08
CA ASP A 201 -5.16 10.39 10.15
C ASP A 201 -4.02 11.40 10.05
N ASN A 202 -4.32 12.59 9.55
CA ASN A 202 -3.36 13.67 9.38
C ASN A 202 -4.03 15.05 9.47
N ASP A 203 -3.20 16.08 9.35
CA ASP A 203 -3.63 17.50 9.37
C ASP A 203 -3.95 18.06 7.98
N LYS A 204 -3.95 17.23 6.92
CA LYS A 204 -4.05 17.61 5.50
C LYS A 204 -2.89 18.48 4.99
N ILE A 205 -1.78 18.51 5.70
CA ILE A 205 -0.57 19.26 5.34
C ILE A 205 0.65 18.33 5.32
N SER A 206 0.71 17.42 6.29
CA SER A 206 1.83 16.52 6.50
C SER A 206 1.35 15.07 6.58
N ASP A 207 2.12 14.17 6.01
CA ASP A 207 1.89 12.74 6.11
C ASP A 207 2.33 12.23 7.49
N LEU A 208 1.41 12.33 8.48
CA LEU A 208 1.73 12.15 9.89
C LEU A 208 1.56 10.70 10.38
N HIS A 209 0.86 9.85 9.65
CA HIS A 209 0.44 8.53 10.11
C HIS A 209 -0.16 8.56 11.54
N GLY A 210 -1.04 9.54 11.78
CA GLY A 210 -1.67 9.80 13.08
C GLY A 210 -2.81 8.82 13.41
N THR A 211 -3.17 8.77 14.69
CA THR A 211 -4.31 7.97 15.18
C THR A 211 -5.60 8.43 14.51
N ILE A 212 -6.40 7.50 13.98
CA ILE A 212 -7.67 7.79 13.31
C ILE A 212 -8.65 8.41 14.31
N GLY A 213 -9.26 9.55 13.92
CA GLY A 213 -10.16 10.35 14.73
C GLY A 213 -9.47 11.47 15.52
N GLU A 214 -8.15 11.60 15.45
CA GLU A 214 -7.38 12.68 16.10
C GLU A 214 -6.93 13.77 15.11
N GLY A 215 -7.15 13.58 13.80
CA GLY A 215 -6.75 14.49 12.74
C GLY A 215 -7.91 15.19 12.04
N SER A 216 -7.79 15.38 10.73
CA SER A 216 -8.71 16.18 9.91
C SER A 216 -9.35 15.44 8.74
N ILE A 217 -9.11 14.13 8.61
CA ILE A 217 -9.63 13.34 7.50
C ILE A 217 -11.13 13.05 7.67
N ASP A 218 -11.89 13.13 6.57
CA ASP A 218 -13.34 12.81 6.57
C ASP A 218 -13.57 11.30 6.43
N PHE A 219 -13.54 10.59 7.55
CA PHE A 219 -13.83 9.15 7.58
C PHE A 219 -15.32 8.81 7.33
N ALA A 220 -16.24 9.78 7.40
CA ALA A 220 -17.61 9.54 6.99
C ALA A 220 -17.74 9.47 5.46
N LEU A 221 -16.94 10.27 4.72
CA LEU A 221 -16.80 10.12 3.28
C LEU A 221 -16.20 8.75 2.93
N PHE A 222 -15.09 8.39 3.57
CA PHE A 222 -14.44 7.09 3.38
C PHE A 222 -15.43 5.92 3.56
N ASP A 223 -16.15 5.89 4.67
CA ASP A 223 -17.14 4.84 4.96
C ASP A 223 -18.20 4.73 3.87
N ARG A 224 -18.81 5.85 3.50
CA ARG A 224 -19.87 5.90 2.51
C ARG A 224 -19.40 5.37 1.15
N GLU A 225 -18.24 5.84 0.67
CA GLU A 225 -17.73 5.47 -0.64
C GLU A 225 -17.20 4.03 -0.66
N MET A 226 -16.54 3.57 0.41
CA MET A 226 -16.10 2.16 0.51
C MET A 226 -17.28 1.19 0.52
N ARG A 227 -18.37 1.51 1.22
CA ARG A 227 -19.60 0.69 1.19
C ARG A 227 -20.27 0.72 -0.19
N ALA A 228 -20.21 1.84 -0.89
CA ALA A 228 -20.76 1.98 -2.23
C ALA A 228 -20.07 1.09 -3.28
N LEU A 229 -18.83 0.60 -3.02
CA LEU A 229 -18.16 -0.37 -3.88
C LEU A 229 -18.93 -1.70 -4.01
N GLY A 230 -19.80 -2.04 -3.06
CA GLY A 230 -20.60 -3.27 -3.07
C GLY A 230 -19.79 -4.56 -2.99
N ARG A 231 -18.50 -4.48 -2.64
CA ARG A 231 -17.57 -5.61 -2.46
C ARG A 231 -16.63 -5.35 -1.30
N GLU A 232 -16.03 -6.40 -0.79
CA GLU A 232 -15.05 -6.29 0.28
C GLU A 232 -13.69 -5.84 -0.29
N VAL A 233 -13.09 -4.86 0.36
CA VAL A 233 -11.73 -4.36 0.12
C VAL A 233 -11.00 -4.36 1.46
N SER A 234 -9.75 -4.75 1.48
CA SER A 234 -8.95 -4.77 2.70
C SER A 234 -8.45 -3.39 3.08
N VAL A 235 -8.26 -3.18 4.38
CA VAL A 235 -7.87 -1.90 4.97
C VAL A 235 -6.68 -2.10 5.90
N LEU A 236 -5.58 -1.40 5.63
CA LEU A 236 -4.45 -1.28 6.55
C LEU A 236 -4.63 -0.07 7.46
N ILE A 237 -4.45 -0.27 8.76
CA ILE A 237 -4.22 0.81 9.71
C ILE A 237 -2.72 1.14 9.66
N GLU A 238 -2.37 2.17 8.91
CA GLU A 238 -0.98 2.43 8.53
C GLU A 238 -0.22 3.24 9.58
N MET A 239 0.18 2.58 10.63
CA MET A 239 1.07 3.09 11.67
C MET A 239 1.78 1.96 12.39
N LYS A 240 2.97 2.21 12.99
CA LYS A 240 3.75 1.16 13.68
C LYS A 240 3.44 1.02 15.18
N ASP A 241 2.90 2.05 15.81
CA ASP A 241 2.59 2.02 17.24
C ASP A 241 1.33 1.19 17.52
N CYS A 242 1.48 0.07 18.22
CA CYS A 242 0.37 -0.84 18.52
C CYS A 242 -0.76 -0.19 19.34
N ALA A 243 -0.44 0.76 20.22
CA ALA A 243 -1.46 1.46 21.00
C ALA A 243 -2.25 2.43 20.12
N ALA A 244 -1.59 3.12 19.20
CA ALA A 244 -2.24 3.98 18.22
C ALA A 244 -3.11 3.16 17.23
N GLN A 245 -2.60 2.01 16.75
CA GLN A 245 -3.40 1.06 15.95
C GLN A 245 -4.67 0.64 16.68
N ARG A 246 -4.54 0.25 17.96
CA ARG A 246 -5.70 -0.13 18.80
C ARG A 246 -6.72 0.99 18.89
N ARG A 247 -6.30 2.20 19.25
CA ARG A 247 -7.22 3.36 19.35
C ARG A 247 -7.91 3.62 18.00
N SER A 248 -7.19 3.54 16.90
CA SER A 248 -7.73 3.71 15.55
C SER A 248 -8.80 2.66 15.22
N ILE A 249 -8.53 1.40 15.52
CA ILE A 249 -9.49 0.30 15.31
C ILE A 249 -10.74 0.49 16.19
N GLU A 250 -10.55 0.84 17.46
CA GLU A 250 -11.66 1.11 18.39
C GLU A 250 -12.52 2.28 17.91
N TYR A 251 -11.89 3.37 17.45
CA TYR A 251 -12.62 4.50 16.86
C TYR A 251 -13.46 4.09 15.65
N LEU A 252 -12.89 3.34 14.70
CA LEU A 252 -13.63 2.86 13.53
C LEU A 252 -14.82 1.97 13.94
N LYS A 253 -14.64 1.08 14.92
CA LYS A 253 -15.70 0.20 15.44
C LYS A 253 -16.81 1.00 16.14
N GLU A 254 -16.46 1.94 17.02
CA GLU A 254 -17.42 2.74 17.77
C GLU A 254 -18.30 3.59 16.86
N HIS A 255 -17.75 4.06 15.73
CA HIS A 255 -18.46 4.88 14.77
C HIS A 255 -19.07 4.09 13.61
N GLY A 256 -18.91 2.75 13.60
CA GLY A 256 -19.43 1.89 12.54
C GLY A 256 -18.82 2.20 11.17
N ILE A 257 -17.55 2.63 11.13
CA ILE A 257 -16.83 2.96 9.89
C ILE A 257 -16.23 1.70 9.28
N TYR A 258 -16.28 1.58 7.95
CA TYR A 258 -15.67 0.48 7.22
C TYR A 258 -14.20 0.23 7.66
N PRO A 259 -13.76 -1.04 7.89
CA PRO A 259 -14.44 -2.31 7.56
C PRO A 259 -15.41 -2.84 8.64
N PHE A 260 -15.74 -2.05 9.65
CA PHE A 260 -16.66 -2.43 10.73
C PHE A 260 -18.10 -2.02 10.40
N ASN A 261 -19.06 -2.70 11.05
CA ASN A 261 -20.51 -2.44 10.92
C ASN A 261 -21.03 -1.75 12.17
#